data_5c193a21949fff605e7665388d0bcd11
#
_entry.id   5c193a21949fff605e7665388d0bcd11
#
_cell.length_a   1.000
_cell.length_b   1.000
_cell.length_c   1.000
_cell.angle_alpha   90.00
_cell.angle_beta   90.00
_cell.angle_gamma   90.00
#
_symmetry.space_group_name_H-M   'P 1'
#
loop_
_entity.id
_entity.type
_entity.pdbx_description
1 polymer ?
#
loop_
_entity_poly.entity_id
_entity_poly.type
_entity_poly.pdbx_seq_one_letter_code
_entity_poly.pdbx_strand_id
1 'polypeptide(L)'
;MKSFTLNERADTRPNDRYWQFCVGSCHAALALRADYQRQLKRAHDELGFQRVRFHGIFDDDMQVVTSFHDYLPLPGSKKVKTRSFYQVAVVYDALLEIGIKPFVELGFMPSVMGRGKRTVFHYKGNVTPPKE
;
A
#
# COMPACT_ATOMS: atom_id res chain seq x y z
N MET A 1 17.80 9.34 -38.83
CA MET A 1 18.16 9.54 -37.42
C MET A 1 17.57 10.89 -37.00
N LYS A 2 16.78 10.97 -35.94
CA LYS A 2 16.24 12.25 -35.44
C LYS A 2 17.29 12.85 -34.49
N SER A 3 17.72 14.07 -34.71
CA SER A 3 18.63 14.80 -33.83
C SER A 3 17.84 15.79 -32.98
N PHE A 4 18.23 15.94 -31.72
CA PHE A 4 17.68 16.92 -30.80
C PHE A 4 18.79 17.86 -30.35
N THR A 5 18.52 19.13 -30.34
CA THR A 5 19.46 20.13 -29.83
C THR A 5 18.89 20.70 -28.54
N LEU A 6 19.65 20.60 -27.45
CA LEU A 6 19.38 21.27 -26.18
C LEU A 6 19.99 22.66 -26.21
N ASN A 7 19.20 23.69 -25.98
CA ASN A 7 19.69 25.06 -25.85
C ASN A 7 19.61 25.48 -24.37
N GLU A 8 20.72 25.45 -23.68
CA GLU A 8 20.81 25.84 -22.26
C GLU A 8 20.57 27.33 -21.99
N ARG A 9 20.56 28.15 -23.07
CA ARG A 9 20.29 29.60 -23.01
C ARG A 9 18.87 29.98 -23.36
N ALA A 10 18.02 28.97 -23.67
CA ALA A 10 16.59 29.24 -23.92
C ALA A 10 15.89 29.64 -22.62
N ASP A 11 14.81 30.42 -22.76
CA ASP A 11 13.96 30.77 -21.63
C ASP A 11 13.46 29.49 -20.93
N THR A 12 13.86 29.33 -19.69
CA THR A 12 13.49 28.18 -18.84
C THR A 12 12.38 28.59 -17.91
N ARG A 13 11.46 27.65 -17.65
CA ARG A 13 10.45 27.79 -16.59
C ARG A 13 10.92 27.07 -15.34
N PRO A 14 10.64 27.61 -14.15
CA PRO A 14 10.86 26.86 -12.91
C PRO A 14 10.17 25.51 -12.98
N ASN A 15 10.86 24.47 -12.56
CA ASN A 15 10.27 23.15 -12.41
C ASN A 15 9.58 23.10 -11.04
N ASP A 16 8.25 23.02 -11.04
CA ASP A 16 7.40 23.01 -9.84
C ASP A 16 7.49 21.70 -9.04
N ARG A 17 8.21 20.70 -9.58
CA ARG A 17 8.45 19.42 -8.93
C ARG A 17 7.18 18.73 -8.42
N TYR A 18 6.08 18.82 -9.16
CA TYR A 18 4.78 18.24 -8.77
C TYR A 18 4.85 16.74 -8.41
N TRP A 19 5.84 16.00 -8.93
CA TRP A 19 6.07 14.59 -8.57
C TRP A 19 6.42 14.41 -7.08
N GLN A 20 6.88 15.44 -6.38
CA GLN A 20 7.17 15.38 -4.95
C GLN A 20 5.90 15.26 -4.09
N PHE A 21 4.73 15.43 -4.68
CA PHE A 21 3.47 15.29 -3.94
C PHE A 21 3.25 13.86 -3.44
N CYS A 22 3.37 12.87 -4.31
CA CYS A 22 3.14 11.48 -3.95
C CYS A 22 3.85 10.53 -4.92
N VAL A 23 4.39 9.45 -4.40
CA VAL A 23 4.95 8.34 -5.19
C VAL A 23 4.13 7.07 -5.00
N GLY A 24 3.88 6.36 -6.08
CA GLY A 24 3.30 5.02 -6.03
C GLY A 24 4.33 4.01 -5.54
N SER A 25 3.89 3.09 -4.71
CA SER A 25 4.69 1.98 -4.24
C SER A 25 3.96 0.66 -4.48
N CYS A 26 4.58 -0.43 -4.09
CA CYS A 26 4.04 -1.76 -4.26
C CYS A 26 2.94 -2.06 -3.23
N HIS A 27 2.85 -3.29 -2.79
CA HIS A 27 1.88 -3.78 -1.82
C HIS A 27 2.20 -3.29 -0.40
N ALA A 28 1.17 -2.99 0.40
CA ALA A 28 1.32 -2.43 1.75
C ALA A 28 2.18 -3.30 2.69
N ALA A 29 2.04 -4.62 2.60
CA ALA A 29 2.82 -5.55 3.43
C ALA A 29 4.35 -5.45 3.22
N LEU A 30 4.81 -4.96 2.06
CA LEU A 30 6.25 -4.72 1.85
C LEU A 30 6.80 -3.63 2.79
N ALA A 31 5.96 -2.69 3.21
CA ALA A 31 6.37 -1.64 4.12
C ALA A 31 6.63 -2.12 5.57
N LEU A 32 6.27 -3.36 5.88
CA LEU A 32 6.68 -4.02 7.14
C LEU A 32 8.16 -4.46 7.13
N ARG A 33 8.81 -4.48 5.96
CA ARG A 33 10.19 -4.93 5.82
C ARG A 33 11.18 -3.80 6.09
N ALA A 34 12.14 -4.06 6.96
CA ALA A 34 13.17 -3.09 7.33
C ALA A 34 14.06 -2.64 6.15
N ASP A 35 14.33 -3.53 5.18
CA ASP A 35 15.10 -3.16 3.99
C ASP A 35 14.32 -2.21 3.09
N TYR A 36 13.00 -2.44 2.92
CA TYR A 36 12.13 -1.53 2.19
C TYR A 36 12.08 -0.14 2.86
N GLN A 37 11.92 -0.08 4.18
CA GLN A 37 11.87 1.19 4.92
C GLN A 37 13.16 1.99 4.77
N ARG A 38 14.32 1.33 4.81
CA ARG A 38 15.63 1.99 4.56
C ARG A 38 15.74 2.55 3.14
N GLN A 39 15.28 1.77 2.13
CA GLN A 39 15.30 2.20 0.73
C GLN A 39 14.32 3.35 0.49
N LEU A 40 13.14 3.27 1.09
CA LEU A 40 12.14 4.33 0.99
C LEU A 40 12.63 5.63 1.62
N LYS A 41 13.27 5.54 2.80
CA LYS A 41 13.88 6.71 3.44
C LYS A 41 14.93 7.34 2.54
N ARG A 42 15.84 6.55 1.99
CA ARG A 42 16.87 7.06 1.07
C ARG A 42 16.25 7.73 -0.15
N ALA A 43 15.26 7.11 -0.76
CA ALA A 43 14.57 7.69 -1.91
C ALA A 43 13.84 9.00 -1.55
N HIS A 44 13.24 9.08 -0.36
CA HIS A 44 12.62 10.30 0.14
C HIS A 44 13.67 11.42 0.32
N ASP A 45 14.78 11.12 0.97
CA ASP A 45 15.85 12.09 1.24
C ASP A 45 16.46 12.64 -0.08
N GLU A 46 16.62 11.80 -1.10
CA GLU A 46 17.22 12.17 -2.39
C GLU A 46 16.21 12.86 -3.34
N LEU A 47 14.95 12.46 -3.36
CA LEU A 47 13.94 12.92 -4.33
C LEU A 47 12.93 13.92 -3.75
N GLY A 48 12.78 13.97 -2.43
CA GLY A 48 11.93 14.94 -1.73
C GLY A 48 10.43 14.71 -1.85
N PHE A 49 9.95 13.52 -2.21
CA PHE A 49 8.52 13.24 -2.23
C PHE A 49 7.94 13.18 -0.81
N GLN A 50 6.69 13.63 -0.67
CA GLN A 50 6.07 13.84 0.64
C GLN A 50 5.12 12.72 1.06
N ARG A 51 4.61 11.96 0.11
CA ARG A 51 3.62 10.91 0.35
C ARG A 51 3.96 9.65 -0.42
N VAL A 52 3.50 8.52 0.13
CA VAL A 52 3.57 7.22 -0.54
C VAL A 52 2.20 6.56 -0.56
N ARG A 53 1.83 5.98 -1.69
CA ARG A 53 0.59 5.23 -1.91
C ARG A 53 0.91 3.75 -2.05
N PHE A 54 0.26 2.92 -1.25
CA PHE A 54 0.32 1.47 -1.33
C PHE A 54 -1.01 0.89 -1.78
N HIS A 55 -0.96 -0.26 -2.43
CA HIS A 55 -2.13 -1.12 -2.64
C HIS A 55 -2.29 -2.08 -1.46
N GLY A 56 -3.53 -2.47 -1.19
CA GLY A 56 -3.82 -3.62 -0.33
C GLY A 56 -3.62 -3.41 1.16
N ILE A 57 -3.92 -2.23 1.68
CA ILE A 57 -3.87 -1.99 3.13
C ILE A 57 -4.83 -2.91 3.92
N PHE A 58 -5.89 -3.42 3.27
CA PHE A 58 -6.84 -4.35 3.85
C PHE A 58 -6.69 -5.78 3.30
N ASP A 59 -5.66 -6.06 2.52
CA ASP A 59 -5.43 -7.43 2.04
C ASP A 59 -5.12 -8.38 3.21
N ASP A 60 -5.28 -9.67 2.96
CA ASP A 60 -5.15 -10.70 4.00
C ASP A 60 -3.78 -10.73 4.67
N ASP A 61 -2.72 -10.35 3.96
CA ASP A 61 -1.36 -10.27 4.48
C ASP A 61 -1.15 -9.11 5.49
N MET A 62 -2.02 -8.09 5.44
CA MET A 62 -2.07 -7.03 6.46
C MET A 62 -2.88 -7.42 7.68
N GLN A 63 -3.57 -8.57 7.67
CA GLN A 63 -4.29 -9.18 8.79
C GLN A 63 -5.31 -8.27 9.50
N VAL A 64 -5.86 -7.28 8.79
CA VAL A 64 -6.82 -6.32 9.36
C VAL A 64 -8.11 -7.01 9.75
N VAL A 65 -8.60 -7.93 8.92
CA VAL A 65 -9.77 -8.77 9.24
C VAL A 65 -9.40 -10.22 8.98
N THR A 66 -9.36 -11.03 10.01
CA THR A 66 -8.98 -12.44 9.94
C THR A 66 -10.01 -13.33 10.62
N SER A 67 -9.90 -14.63 10.39
CA SER A 67 -10.65 -15.63 11.14
C SER A 67 -9.69 -16.71 11.61
N PHE A 68 -9.67 -16.97 12.92
CA PHE A 68 -8.83 -18.01 13.49
C PHE A 68 -9.08 -19.38 12.85
N HIS A 69 -10.35 -19.68 12.51
CA HIS A 69 -10.72 -20.92 11.83
C HIS A 69 -10.02 -21.11 10.48
N ASP A 70 -9.67 -20.01 9.78
CA ASP A 70 -9.01 -20.12 8.48
C ASP A 70 -7.52 -20.49 8.62
N TYR A 71 -6.93 -20.25 9.80
CA TYR A 71 -5.56 -20.66 10.12
C TYR A 71 -5.50 -22.05 10.78
N LEU A 72 -6.48 -22.36 11.64
CA LEU A 72 -6.54 -23.62 12.37
C LEU A 72 -7.99 -24.14 12.38
N PRO A 73 -8.40 -24.91 11.36
CA PRO A 73 -9.75 -25.43 11.23
C PRO A 73 -9.98 -26.61 12.21
N LEU A 74 -10.30 -26.27 13.46
CA LEU A 74 -10.64 -27.29 14.47
C LEU A 74 -12.10 -27.75 14.26
N PRO A 75 -12.38 -29.09 14.37
CA PRO A 75 -13.73 -29.60 14.29
C PRO A 75 -14.66 -28.92 15.32
N GLY A 76 -15.81 -28.43 14.88
CA GLY A 76 -16.77 -27.73 15.73
C GLY A 76 -16.44 -26.26 16.05
N SER A 77 -15.29 -25.74 15.63
CA SER A 77 -14.98 -24.32 15.84
C SER A 77 -15.83 -23.40 14.95
N LYS A 78 -16.26 -22.27 15.53
CA LYS A 78 -17.01 -21.24 14.78
C LYS A 78 -16.04 -20.29 14.09
N LYS A 79 -16.39 -19.84 12.89
CA LYS A 79 -15.68 -18.75 12.19
C LYS A 79 -15.96 -17.43 12.91
N VAL A 80 -15.06 -17.05 13.81
CA VAL A 80 -15.12 -15.76 14.50
C VAL A 80 -14.17 -14.80 13.79
N LYS A 81 -14.72 -13.69 13.30
CA LYS A 81 -13.92 -12.62 12.70
C LYS A 81 -13.23 -11.82 13.81
N THR A 82 -11.94 -11.64 13.69
CA THR A 82 -11.15 -10.74 14.52
C THR A 82 -10.68 -9.56 13.70
N ARG A 83 -10.47 -8.41 14.32
CA ARG A 83 -9.98 -7.19 13.68
C ARG A 83 -8.74 -6.70 14.42
N SER A 84 -7.72 -6.34 13.66
CA SER A 84 -6.49 -5.77 14.21
C SER A 84 -5.93 -4.74 13.22
N PHE A 85 -5.60 -3.56 13.70
CA PHE A 85 -4.90 -2.54 12.94
C PHE A 85 -3.42 -2.48 13.29
N TYR A 86 -2.89 -3.49 13.98
CA TYR A 86 -1.51 -3.49 14.44
C TYR A 86 -0.49 -3.31 13.30
N GLN A 87 -0.60 -4.10 12.24
CA GLN A 87 0.33 -4.00 11.10
C GLN A 87 0.16 -2.68 10.32
N VAL A 88 -1.07 -2.18 10.23
CA VAL A 88 -1.34 -0.86 9.63
C VAL A 88 -0.66 0.24 10.43
N ALA A 89 -0.77 0.20 11.76
CA ALA A 89 -0.10 1.14 12.65
C ALA A 89 1.42 1.07 12.48
N VAL A 90 2.01 -0.12 12.50
CA VAL A 90 3.45 -0.32 12.27
C VAL A 90 3.92 0.31 10.95
N VAL A 91 3.17 0.11 9.86
CA VAL A 91 3.49 0.73 8.56
C VAL A 91 3.41 2.25 8.64
N TYR A 92 2.34 2.80 9.21
CA TYR A 92 2.16 4.24 9.26
C TYR A 92 3.14 4.93 10.20
N ASP A 93 3.43 4.32 11.34
CA ASP A 93 4.44 4.85 12.27
C ASP A 93 5.82 4.89 11.61
N ALA A 94 6.22 3.82 10.91
CA ALA A 94 7.49 3.79 10.17
C ALA A 94 7.56 4.87 9.07
N LEU A 95 6.45 5.15 8.38
CA LEU A 95 6.40 6.21 7.38
C LEU A 95 6.54 7.60 8.03
N LEU A 96 5.79 7.84 9.10
CA LEU A 96 5.81 9.12 9.80
C LEU A 96 7.16 9.40 10.45
N GLU A 97 7.84 8.35 10.97
CA GLU A 97 9.19 8.45 11.53
C GLU A 97 10.21 8.96 10.51
N ILE A 98 10.09 8.57 9.25
CA ILE A 98 10.97 9.04 8.17
C ILE A 98 10.45 10.30 7.44
N GLY A 99 9.37 10.92 7.92
CA GLY A 99 8.84 12.16 7.38
C GLY A 99 7.87 12.01 6.20
N ILE A 100 7.44 10.79 5.88
CA ILE A 100 6.53 10.50 4.77
C ILE A 100 5.10 10.34 5.30
N LYS A 101 4.13 10.93 4.61
CA LYS A 101 2.71 10.75 4.92
C LYS A 101 2.10 9.63 4.07
N PRO A 102 1.29 8.74 4.62
CA PRO A 102 0.56 7.76 3.81
C PRO A 102 -0.50 8.45 2.94
N PHE A 103 -0.56 8.08 1.66
CA PHE A 103 -1.70 8.36 0.79
C PHE A 103 -2.56 7.09 0.77
N VAL A 104 -3.60 7.08 1.61
CA VAL A 104 -4.34 5.87 1.94
C VAL A 104 -5.25 5.43 0.79
N GLU A 105 -5.07 4.20 0.33
CA GLU A 105 -5.97 3.50 -0.57
C GLU A 105 -6.69 2.40 0.22
N LEU A 106 -8.02 2.50 0.37
CA LEU A 106 -8.85 1.55 1.11
C LEU A 106 -9.15 0.32 0.25
N GLY A 107 -8.16 -0.49 0.03
CA GLY A 107 -8.18 -1.77 -0.71
C GLY A 107 -7.22 -2.76 -0.04
N PHE A 108 -7.26 -4.03 -0.32
CA PHE A 108 -8.26 -4.82 -1.01
C PHE A 108 -9.27 -5.40 -0.02
N MET A 109 -10.33 -6.07 -0.51
CA MET A 109 -11.30 -6.69 0.40
C MET A 109 -10.68 -7.92 1.07
N PRO A 110 -10.68 -8.01 2.42
CA PRO A 110 -10.27 -9.22 3.15
C PRO A 110 -11.08 -10.44 2.69
N SER A 111 -10.41 -11.57 2.50
CA SER A 111 -11.05 -12.80 1.99
C SER A 111 -12.24 -13.26 2.82
N VAL A 112 -12.16 -13.08 4.14
CA VAL A 112 -13.25 -13.46 5.09
C VAL A 112 -14.52 -12.62 4.94
N MET A 113 -14.44 -11.48 4.26
CA MET A 113 -15.57 -10.58 3.99
C MET A 113 -16.14 -10.75 2.57
N GLY A 114 -15.49 -11.48 1.71
CA GLY A 114 -15.92 -11.70 0.34
C GLY A 114 -17.16 -12.60 0.24
N ARG A 115 -18.06 -12.31 -0.70
CA ARG A 115 -19.31 -13.08 -0.95
C ARG A 115 -19.29 -13.91 -2.24
N GLY A 116 -18.23 -14.05 -2.93
CA GLY A 116 -18.25 -14.75 -4.21
C GLY A 116 -16.87 -15.05 -4.74
N LYS A 117 -16.83 -15.41 -6.02
CA LYS A 117 -15.53 -15.60 -6.71
C LYS A 117 -14.77 -14.30 -6.68
N ARG A 118 -13.49 -14.38 -6.34
CA ARG A 118 -12.57 -13.26 -6.48
C ARG A 118 -12.56 -12.80 -7.93
N THR A 119 -12.71 -11.52 -8.14
CA THR A 119 -12.56 -10.97 -9.46
C THR A 119 -11.11 -10.67 -9.72
N VAL A 120 -10.68 -11.11 -10.86
CA VAL A 120 -9.66 -10.57 -11.74
C VAL A 120 -8.25 -10.39 -11.16
N PHE A 121 -7.31 -11.11 -11.78
CA PHE A 121 -5.87 -11.00 -11.57
C PHE A 121 -5.41 -11.27 -10.14
N HIS A 122 -4.25 -10.78 -9.79
CA HIS A 122 -3.61 -10.96 -8.49
C HIS A 122 -4.27 -10.14 -7.37
N TYR A 123 -5.20 -9.28 -7.70
CA TYR A 123 -5.83 -8.37 -6.74
C TYR A 123 -7.11 -8.98 -6.20
N LYS A 124 -7.14 -9.21 -4.91
CA LYS A 124 -8.25 -9.81 -4.19
C LYS A 124 -9.42 -8.83 -4.09
N GLY A 125 -10.11 -8.66 -5.20
CA GLY A 125 -11.34 -7.89 -5.27
C GLY A 125 -12.58 -8.78 -5.20
N ASN A 126 -13.72 -8.18 -4.95
CA ASN A 126 -15.03 -8.83 -5.05
C ASN A 126 -15.99 -7.86 -5.72
N VAL A 127 -16.89 -8.40 -6.58
CA VAL A 127 -17.91 -7.59 -7.28
C VAL A 127 -19.11 -7.25 -6.40
N THR A 128 -19.18 -7.85 -5.21
CA THR A 128 -20.27 -7.63 -4.26
C THR A 128 -19.76 -6.92 -3.02
N PRO A 129 -20.61 -6.13 -2.34
CA PRO A 129 -20.27 -5.54 -1.06
C PRO A 129 -19.81 -6.60 -0.04
N PRO A 130 -18.98 -6.22 0.94
CA PRO A 130 -18.54 -7.13 1.98
C PRO A 130 -19.72 -7.69 2.78
N LYS A 131 -19.51 -8.86 3.38
CA LYS A 131 -20.43 -9.39 4.39
C LYS A 131 -20.30 -8.58 5.67
N GLU A 132 -21.42 -8.32 6.31
CA GLU A 132 -21.47 -7.80 7.68
C GLU A 132 -20.84 -8.76 8.70
#